data_caf8ee3362c40a9fcf628c1eddfaa44b
#
_entry.id   caf8ee3362c40a9fcf628c1eddfaa44b
#
_cell.length_a   1.000
_cell.length_b   1.000
_cell.length_c   1.000
_cell.angle_alpha   90.00
_cell.angle_beta   90.00
_cell.angle_gamma   90.00
#
_symmetry.space_group_name_H-M   'P 1'
#
loop_
_entity.id
_entity.type
_entity.pdbx_description
1 polymer ?
#
loop_
_entity_poly.entity_id
_entity_poly.type
_entity_poly.pdbx_seq_one_letter_code
_entity_poly.pdbx_strand_id
1 'polypeptide(L)'
;MATGFGGLIDAVAFGALNEVLGEIRGKDGMSRPNRYEVTLYPPTGSAGSTGLGSNIFTKIMGEALGDGTVRATGLKCESISFPGRNMDTTEDTNIYGPIRSIVTGYSFGDIAATFQCSTDMREKKYFESWQRLSFNPQTFAIGYYNDYVGSVDIHALDEQDNRTYGVKLIEAFPVSIDQQALSYAENTSYQTIG
;
A
#
# COMPACT_ATOMS: atom_id res chain seq x y z
N MET A 1 -52.47 -33.37 18.06
CA MET A 1 -51.05 -33.59 17.75
C MET A 1 -50.65 -32.69 16.59
N ALA A 2 -50.11 -31.55 16.92
CA ALA A 2 -49.54 -30.61 15.94
C ALA A 2 -48.02 -30.58 16.22
N THR A 3 -47.30 -31.55 15.64
CA THR A 3 -45.86 -31.60 15.69
C THR A 3 -45.35 -31.08 14.38
N GLY A 4 -44.96 -29.77 14.30
CA GLY A 4 -43.54 -29.55 14.48
C GLY A 4 -42.88 -29.28 13.15
N PHE A 5 -43.50 -28.47 12.17
CA PHE A 5 -42.72 -27.89 11.08
C PHE A 5 -41.78 -26.76 11.61
N GLY A 6 -42.14 -26.15 12.77
CA GLY A 6 -41.30 -25.12 13.41
C GLY A 6 -39.96 -25.63 13.90
N GLY A 7 -39.92 -26.81 14.49
CA GLY A 7 -38.70 -27.37 15.07
C GLY A 7 -37.63 -27.77 14.05
N LEU A 8 -38.01 -28.13 12.83
CA LEU A 8 -37.06 -28.45 11.75
C LEU A 8 -36.44 -27.18 11.13
N ILE A 9 -37.23 -26.14 11.01
CA ILE A 9 -36.73 -24.84 10.51
C ILE A 9 -35.77 -24.21 11.51
N ASP A 10 -36.12 -24.27 12.81
CA ASP A 10 -35.24 -23.78 13.88
C ASP A 10 -33.94 -24.58 13.96
N ALA A 11 -33.96 -25.90 13.84
CA ALA A 11 -32.77 -26.72 13.87
C ALA A 11 -31.82 -26.44 12.68
N VAL A 12 -32.37 -26.21 11.49
CA VAL A 12 -31.57 -25.87 10.30
C VAL A 12 -31.01 -24.44 10.43
N ALA A 13 -31.81 -23.50 10.94
CA ALA A 13 -31.35 -22.13 11.18
C ALA A 13 -30.25 -22.09 12.25
N PHE A 14 -30.40 -22.83 13.35
CA PHE A 14 -29.36 -22.92 14.39
C PHE A 14 -28.10 -23.64 13.87
N GLY A 15 -28.23 -24.64 13.01
CA GLY A 15 -27.10 -25.31 12.37
C GLY A 15 -26.27 -24.36 11.50
N ALA A 16 -26.93 -23.61 10.63
CA ALA A 16 -26.29 -22.61 9.77
C ALA A 16 -25.66 -21.47 10.59
N LEU A 17 -26.34 -21.02 11.66
CA LEU A 17 -25.84 -20.00 12.54
C LEU A 17 -24.60 -20.46 13.34
N ASN A 18 -24.59 -21.71 13.81
CA ASN A 18 -23.43 -22.29 14.48
C ASN A 18 -22.25 -22.51 13.54
N GLU A 19 -22.50 -22.84 12.26
CA GLU A 19 -21.48 -22.98 11.25
C GLU A 19 -20.84 -21.62 10.96
N VAL A 20 -21.65 -20.57 10.74
CA VAL A 20 -21.15 -19.19 10.56
C VAL A 20 -20.41 -18.69 11.81
N LEU A 21 -20.95 -18.95 13.01
CA LEU A 21 -20.27 -18.58 14.25
C LEU A 21 -18.98 -19.39 14.47
N GLY A 22 -18.94 -20.64 14.04
CA GLY A 22 -17.76 -21.49 14.06
C GLY A 22 -16.65 -20.96 13.15
N GLU A 23 -17.03 -20.51 11.96
CA GLU A 23 -16.12 -19.87 10.99
C GLU A 23 -15.57 -18.54 11.55
N ILE A 24 -16.45 -17.68 12.08
CA ILE A 24 -16.06 -16.38 12.65
C ILE A 24 -15.19 -16.53 13.92
N ARG A 25 -15.45 -17.57 14.72
CA ARG A 25 -14.71 -17.89 15.96
C ARG A 25 -13.55 -18.84 15.72
N GLY A 26 -13.35 -19.29 14.49
CA GLY A 26 -12.21 -20.11 14.09
C GLY A 26 -10.89 -19.45 14.44
N LYS A 27 -9.81 -20.19 14.30
CA LYS A 27 -8.45 -19.75 14.72
C LYS A 27 -8.02 -18.40 14.14
N ASP A 28 -8.60 -18.03 13.00
CA ASP A 28 -8.12 -16.87 12.24
C ASP A 28 -8.96 -15.62 12.47
N GLY A 29 -10.18 -15.73 13.07
CA GLY A 29 -11.05 -14.57 13.28
C GLY A 29 -11.34 -13.80 11.99
N MET A 30 -11.78 -12.54 12.13
CA MET A 30 -11.92 -11.63 11.01
C MET A 30 -10.72 -10.68 10.95
N SER A 31 -10.17 -10.50 9.76
CA SER A 31 -9.09 -9.53 9.53
C SER A 31 -9.56 -8.13 9.87
N ARG A 32 -8.77 -7.42 10.66
CA ARG A 32 -9.04 -6.04 11.07
C ARG A 32 -8.21 -5.06 10.24
N PRO A 33 -8.82 -4.02 9.66
CA PRO A 33 -8.12 -3.07 8.80
C PRO A 33 -7.12 -2.18 9.54
N ASN A 34 -7.15 -2.14 10.87
CA ASN A 34 -6.27 -1.33 11.71
C ASN A 34 -4.96 -2.03 12.10
N ARG A 35 -4.72 -3.25 11.61
CA ARG A 35 -3.49 -4.00 11.88
C ARG A 35 -2.74 -4.26 10.58
N TYR A 36 -1.73 -3.46 10.35
CA TYR A 36 -0.87 -3.57 9.17
C TYR A 36 0.53 -3.04 9.46
N GLU A 37 1.47 -3.49 8.68
CA GLU A 37 2.87 -3.05 8.69
C GLU A 37 3.25 -2.62 7.28
N VAL A 38 3.91 -1.48 7.16
CA VAL A 38 4.44 -0.97 5.89
C VAL A 38 5.95 -0.86 6.01
N THR A 39 6.66 -1.46 5.07
CA THR A 39 8.12 -1.35 4.98
C THR A 39 8.49 -0.74 3.64
N LEU A 40 9.17 0.40 3.69
CA LEU A 40 9.64 1.11 2.51
C LEU A 40 11.07 0.67 2.20
N TYR A 41 11.36 0.38 0.95
CA TYR A 41 12.71 0.11 0.45
C TYR A 41 13.03 1.15 -0.63
N PRO A 42 13.79 2.19 -0.26
CA PRO A 42 14.18 3.21 -1.22
C PRO A 42 15.06 2.63 -2.32
N PRO A 43 15.18 3.32 -3.45
CA PRO A 43 16.06 2.89 -4.53
C PRO A 43 17.51 2.82 -4.07
N THR A 44 18.16 1.69 -4.33
CA THR A 44 19.58 1.49 -3.98
C THR A 44 20.53 2.02 -5.04
N GLY A 45 20.00 2.49 -6.19
CA GLY A 45 20.79 2.83 -7.36
C GLY A 45 21.47 1.59 -7.97
N SER A 46 21.71 1.60 -9.26
CA SER A 46 22.48 0.52 -9.88
C SER A 46 23.92 0.55 -9.36
N ALA A 47 24.38 -0.53 -8.75
CA ALA A 47 25.75 -0.68 -8.26
C ALA A 47 26.84 -0.55 -9.35
N GLY A 48 26.45 -0.36 -10.60
CA GLY A 48 27.35 -0.18 -11.75
C GLY A 48 27.31 1.22 -12.36
N SER A 49 26.40 2.08 -11.94
CA SER A 49 26.38 3.46 -12.39
C SER A 49 27.33 4.29 -11.56
N THR A 50 28.42 4.75 -12.14
CA THR A 50 29.24 5.86 -11.64
C THR A 50 28.44 7.16 -11.56
N GLY A 51 27.11 7.05 -11.56
CA GLY A 51 26.16 8.13 -11.57
C GLY A 51 25.91 8.71 -10.18
N LEU A 52 25.76 10.01 -10.17
CA LEU A 52 25.45 10.86 -9.02
C LEU A 52 24.24 10.40 -8.17
N GLY A 53 23.36 9.52 -8.70
CA GLY A 53 22.06 9.20 -8.10
C GLY A 53 22.16 8.44 -6.76
N SER A 54 22.89 7.34 -6.70
CA SER A 54 22.98 6.50 -5.50
C SER A 54 23.68 7.24 -4.35
N ASN A 55 24.77 7.94 -4.67
CA ASN A 55 25.52 8.70 -3.66
C ASN A 55 24.75 9.94 -3.19
N ILE A 56 23.92 10.54 -4.05
CA ILE A 56 23.11 11.71 -3.69
C ILE A 56 21.97 11.27 -2.78
N PHE A 57 21.28 10.17 -3.08
CA PHE A 57 20.19 9.70 -2.24
C PHE A 57 20.69 9.27 -0.87
N THR A 58 21.73 8.44 -0.79
CA THR A 58 22.35 8.04 0.47
C THR A 58 22.95 9.23 1.22
N LYS A 59 23.51 10.20 0.53
CA LYS A 59 24.04 11.42 1.13
C LYS A 59 22.92 12.33 1.66
N ILE A 60 21.87 12.57 0.88
CA ILE A 60 20.70 13.35 1.31
C ILE A 60 19.98 12.65 2.46
N MET A 61 19.81 11.32 2.37
CA MET A 61 19.17 10.53 3.42
C MET A 61 20.03 10.42 4.67
N GLY A 62 21.34 10.21 4.53
CA GLY A 62 22.27 10.11 5.66
C GLY A 62 22.51 11.44 6.35
N GLU A 63 22.71 12.51 5.61
CA GLU A 63 23.01 13.84 6.12
C GLU A 63 21.77 14.61 6.63
N ALA A 64 20.64 14.47 5.94
CA ALA A 64 19.43 15.22 6.27
C ALA A 64 18.47 14.49 7.22
N LEU A 65 18.48 13.16 7.25
CA LEU A 65 17.42 12.37 7.86
C LEU A 65 17.91 11.35 8.90
N GLY A 66 19.20 10.98 8.91
CA GLY A 66 19.74 9.96 9.83
C GLY A 66 19.34 8.52 9.48
N ASP A 67 20.09 7.57 10.10
CA ASP A 67 20.00 6.12 9.84
C ASP A 67 18.69 5.60 10.40
N GLY A 68 17.66 5.47 10.12
CA GLY A 68 16.39 4.97 10.71
C GLY A 68 15.14 5.68 10.21
N THR A 69 15.32 6.73 9.42
CA THR A 69 14.17 7.51 8.90
C THR A 69 13.24 6.68 8.02
N VAL A 70 13.79 5.78 7.19
CA VAL A 70 13.02 4.91 6.30
C VAL A 70 12.06 4.03 7.11
N ARG A 71 12.57 3.36 8.14
CA ARG A 71 11.74 2.55 9.03
C ARG A 71 10.76 3.40 9.83
N ALA A 72 11.21 4.56 10.33
CA ALA A 72 10.36 5.47 11.08
C ALA A 72 9.21 6.02 10.21
N THR A 73 9.48 6.31 8.93
CA THR A 73 8.44 6.74 7.97
C THR A 73 7.41 5.63 7.73
N GLY A 74 7.86 4.39 7.53
CA GLY A 74 6.95 3.25 7.38
C GLY A 74 6.04 3.04 8.60
N LEU A 75 6.58 3.19 9.81
CA LEU A 75 5.83 3.07 11.06
C LEU A 75 4.81 4.19 11.28
N LYS A 76 4.94 5.33 10.60
CA LYS A 76 4.01 6.46 10.67
C LYS A 76 2.96 6.46 9.58
N CYS A 77 2.83 5.37 8.84
CA CYS A 77 1.76 5.19 7.88
C CYS A 77 0.42 5.14 8.63
N GLU A 78 -0.42 6.13 8.41
CA GLU A 78 -1.74 6.25 9.03
C GLU A 78 -2.79 5.43 8.26
N SER A 79 -2.71 5.46 6.95
CA SER A 79 -3.58 4.66 6.10
C SER A 79 -2.86 4.27 4.81
N ILE A 80 -3.17 3.08 4.33
CA ILE A 80 -2.70 2.57 3.04
C ILE A 80 -3.74 1.60 2.48
N SER A 81 -3.91 1.60 1.17
CA SER A 81 -4.78 0.65 0.49
C SER A 81 -3.98 -0.46 -0.16
N PHE A 82 -4.52 -1.69 -0.17
CA PHE A 82 -3.97 -2.73 -1.02
C PHE A 82 -4.25 -2.42 -2.49
N PRO A 83 -3.34 -2.77 -3.41
CA PRO A 83 -3.54 -2.53 -4.83
C PRO A 83 -4.74 -3.31 -5.35
N GLY A 84 -5.63 -2.62 -6.03
CA GLY A 84 -6.66 -3.24 -6.86
C GLY A 84 -6.02 -3.83 -8.11
N ARG A 85 -6.50 -4.98 -8.56
CA ARG A 85 -6.07 -5.60 -9.82
C ARG A 85 -7.24 -5.64 -10.79
N ASN A 86 -7.06 -5.00 -11.94
CA ASN A 86 -8.02 -5.00 -13.03
C ASN A 86 -7.56 -5.98 -14.11
N MET A 87 -8.50 -6.80 -14.60
CA MET A 87 -8.25 -7.68 -15.74
C MET A 87 -8.66 -6.97 -17.01
N ASP A 88 -7.75 -6.86 -17.95
CA ASP A 88 -8.02 -6.35 -19.28
C ASP A 88 -8.58 -7.49 -20.13
N THR A 89 -9.78 -7.27 -20.69
CA THR A 89 -10.46 -8.29 -21.47
C THR A 89 -10.73 -7.79 -22.88
N THR A 90 -10.61 -8.68 -23.85
CA THR A 90 -11.00 -8.43 -25.24
C THR A 90 -12.11 -9.38 -25.61
N GLU A 91 -13.10 -8.87 -26.31
CA GLU A 91 -14.22 -9.68 -26.82
C GLU A 91 -13.76 -10.49 -28.03
N ASP A 92 -13.94 -11.80 -27.95
CA ASP A 92 -13.80 -12.69 -29.09
C ASP A 92 -15.11 -12.71 -29.86
N THR A 93 -15.12 -12.05 -31.00
CA THR A 93 -16.26 -11.96 -31.91
C THR A 93 -16.21 -13.07 -32.98
N ASN A 94 -15.60 -14.19 -32.68
CA ASN A 94 -15.47 -15.29 -33.63
C ASN A 94 -16.83 -15.72 -34.20
N ILE A 95 -16.85 -16.10 -35.46
CA ILE A 95 -17.99 -16.12 -36.40
C ILE A 95 -19.20 -16.97 -35.95
N TYR A 96 -19.03 -17.91 -35.02
CA TYR A 96 -20.10 -18.83 -34.60
C TYR A 96 -20.15 -18.95 -33.07
N GLY A 97 -21.18 -18.43 -32.45
CA GLY A 97 -21.48 -18.62 -31.04
C GLY A 97 -21.66 -17.30 -30.26
N PRO A 98 -21.92 -17.38 -28.97
CA PRO A 98 -22.01 -16.20 -28.11
C PRO A 98 -20.64 -15.55 -27.95
N ILE A 99 -20.62 -14.22 -27.91
CA ILE A 99 -19.43 -13.42 -27.64
C ILE A 99 -18.80 -13.86 -26.31
N ARG A 100 -17.51 -14.09 -26.29
CA ARG A 100 -16.74 -14.48 -25.10
C ARG A 100 -15.71 -13.42 -24.81
N SER A 101 -15.59 -13.04 -23.54
CA SER A 101 -14.51 -12.17 -23.08
C SER A 101 -13.28 -12.99 -22.73
N ILE A 102 -12.19 -12.73 -23.41
CA ILE A 102 -10.88 -13.36 -23.18
C ILE A 102 -9.98 -12.37 -22.43
N VAL A 103 -9.35 -12.84 -21.36
CA VAL A 103 -8.37 -12.04 -20.60
C VAL A 103 -7.10 -11.90 -21.43
N THR A 104 -6.70 -10.65 -21.69
CA THR A 104 -5.52 -10.30 -22.48
C THR A 104 -4.38 -9.73 -21.63
N GLY A 105 -4.70 -9.21 -20.44
CA GLY A 105 -3.72 -8.61 -19.56
C GLY A 105 -4.29 -8.30 -18.19
N TYR A 106 -3.50 -7.64 -17.38
CA TYR A 106 -3.95 -7.07 -16.11
C TYR A 106 -3.20 -5.77 -15.83
N SER A 107 -3.85 -4.88 -15.09
CA SER A 107 -3.29 -3.61 -14.67
C SER A 107 -3.51 -3.39 -13.18
N PHE A 108 -2.64 -2.62 -12.56
CA PHE A 108 -2.79 -2.16 -11.18
C PHE A 108 -3.02 -0.66 -11.18
N GLY A 109 -3.90 -0.20 -10.31
CA GLY A 109 -4.08 1.22 -10.06
C GLY A 109 -3.02 1.78 -9.10
N ASP A 110 -2.95 3.10 -9.04
CA ASP A 110 -2.11 3.81 -8.09
C ASP A 110 -2.58 3.53 -6.65
N ILE A 111 -1.64 3.54 -5.72
CA ILE A 111 -1.91 3.27 -4.31
C ILE A 111 -1.79 4.58 -3.54
N ALA A 112 -2.86 4.94 -2.85
CA ALA A 112 -2.84 6.06 -1.94
C ALA A 112 -2.38 5.60 -0.56
N ALA A 113 -1.44 6.34 0.02
CA ALA A 113 -0.94 6.12 1.37
C ALA A 113 -0.81 7.47 2.10
N THR A 114 -1.27 7.51 3.34
CA THR A 114 -1.18 8.72 4.17
C THR A 114 -0.20 8.47 5.31
N PHE A 115 0.70 9.41 5.53
CA PHE A 115 1.71 9.34 6.58
C PHE A 115 1.58 10.52 7.54
N GLN A 116 1.77 10.26 8.82
CA GLN A 116 1.86 11.31 9.84
C GLN A 116 3.22 12.00 9.76
N CYS A 117 3.20 13.33 9.78
CA CYS A 117 4.42 14.13 9.71
C CYS A 117 4.99 14.42 11.10
N SER A 118 6.30 14.30 11.24
CA SER A 118 7.04 14.80 12.38
C SER A 118 7.10 16.34 12.36
N THR A 119 7.41 16.94 13.49
CA THR A 119 7.67 18.39 13.63
C THR A 119 8.72 18.90 12.64
N ASP A 120 9.73 18.07 12.33
CA ASP A 120 10.81 18.39 11.39
C ASP A 120 10.44 18.13 9.92
N MET A 121 9.22 17.64 9.65
CA MET A 121 8.72 17.28 8.30
C MET A 121 9.66 16.31 7.57
N ARG A 122 10.23 15.34 8.29
CA ARG A 122 11.19 14.37 7.74
C ARG A 122 10.55 13.50 6.67
N GLU A 123 9.33 13.08 6.89
CA GLU A 123 8.56 12.22 5.98
C GLU A 123 8.35 12.94 4.64
N LYS A 124 8.00 14.21 4.66
CA LYS A 124 7.87 15.02 3.45
C LYS A 124 9.20 15.16 2.71
N LYS A 125 10.26 15.50 3.42
CA LYS A 125 11.61 15.60 2.85
C LYS A 125 12.06 14.28 2.22
N TYR A 126 11.67 13.15 2.84
CA TYR A 126 11.95 11.82 2.33
C TYR A 126 11.32 11.60 0.95
N PHE A 127 10.00 11.82 0.81
CA PHE A 127 9.30 11.60 -0.45
C PHE A 127 9.70 12.62 -1.52
N GLU A 128 9.90 13.89 -1.16
CA GLU A 128 10.43 14.90 -2.08
C GLU A 128 11.83 14.56 -2.59
N SER A 129 12.68 14.02 -1.72
CA SER A 129 14.03 13.58 -2.12
C SER A 129 13.96 12.38 -3.05
N TRP A 130 13.02 11.48 -2.82
CA TRP A 130 12.78 10.36 -3.72
C TRP A 130 12.31 10.82 -5.09
N GLN A 131 11.35 11.75 -5.16
CA GLN A 131 10.91 12.33 -6.44
C GLN A 131 12.03 13.06 -7.18
N ARG A 132 12.97 13.69 -6.47
CA ARG A 132 14.12 14.36 -7.10
C ARG A 132 15.07 13.41 -7.83
N LEU A 133 15.05 12.12 -7.51
CA LEU A 133 15.82 11.12 -8.26
C LEU A 133 15.25 10.89 -9.65
N SER A 134 13.92 10.97 -9.81
CA SER A 134 13.27 10.82 -11.11
C SER A 134 13.41 12.08 -11.97
N PHE A 135 13.26 13.25 -11.34
CA PHE A 135 13.36 14.53 -12.03
C PHE A 135 14.04 15.57 -11.12
N ASN A 136 15.15 16.10 -11.57
CA ASN A 136 15.86 17.15 -10.84
C ASN A 136 15.35 18.54 -11.26
N PRO A 137 14.67 19.28 -10.37
CA PRO A 137 14.09 20.59 -10.73
C PRO A 137 15.13 21.68 -10.97
N GLN A 138 16.39 21.49 -10.56
CA GLN A 138 17.46 22.48 -10.77
C GLN A 138 18.15 22.32 -12.13
N THR A 139 18.39 21.07 -12.54
CA THR A 139 19.10 20.76 -13.78
C THR A 139 18.18 20.35 -14.91
N PHE A 140 16.89 20.13 -14.63
CA PHE A 140 15.88 19.58 -15.54
C PHE A 140 16.28 18.23 -16.16
N ALA A 141 17.19 17.51 -15.49
CA ALA A 141 17.61 16.19 -15.90
C ALA A 141 16.65 15.13 -15.40
N ILE A 142 16.35 14.16 -16.27
CA ILE A 142 15.57 12.97 -15.95
C ILE A 142 16.53 11.87 -15.53
N GLY A 143 16.27 11.23 -14.37
CA GLY A 143 17.04 10.08 -13.89
C GLY A 143 16.74 8.81 -14.70
N TYR A 144 17.67 7.86 -14.67
CA TYR A 144 17.40 6.54 -15.22
C TYR A 144 16.37 5.79 -14.38
N TYR A 145 15.53 4.99 -15.03
CA TYR A 145 14.46 4.23 -14.36
C TYR A 145 14.94 3.46 -13.13
N ASN A 146 16.04 2.73 -13.25
CA ASN A 146 16.60 1.95 -12.14
C ASN A 146 17.14 2.78 -10.98
N ASP A 147 17.33 4.08 -11.16
CA ASP A 147 17.89 4.94 -10.12
C ASP A 147 16.82 5.46 -9.16
N TYR A 148 15.55 5.49 -9.57
CA TYR A 148 14.46 6.02 -8.75
C TYR A 148 13.40 5.00 -8.35
N VAL A 149 13.41 3.79 -8.91
CA VAL A 149 12.45 2.76 -8.51
C VAL A 149 12.90 2.06 -7.23
N GLY A 150 11.97 1.91 -6.32
CA GLY A 150 12.15 1.17 -5.07
C GLY A 150 11.14 0.05 -4.93
N SER A 151 10.92 -0.43 -3.72
CA SER A 151 9.85 -1.37 -3.43
C SER A 151 9.18 -1.04 -2.09
N VAL A 152 7.93 -1.46 -1.95
CA VAL A 152 7.13 -1.29 -0.75
C VAL A 152 6.49 -2.62 -0.39
N ASP A 153 6.69 -3.07 0.83
CA ASP A 153 6.03 -4.26 1.37
C ASP A 153 4.90 -3.83 2.30
N ILE A 154 3.71 -4.33 2.07
CA ILE A 154 2.51 -4.08 2.87
C ILE A 154 2.05 -5.41 3.43
N HIS A 155 2.00 -5.55 4.75
CA HIS A 155 1.54 -6.77 5.42
C HIS A 155 0.32 -6.48 6.28
N ALA A 156 -0.71 -7.31 6.16
CA ALA A 156 -1.78 -7.38 7.14
C ALA A 156 -1.33 -8.27 8.30
N LEU A 157 -1.70 -7.88 9.51
CA LEU A 157 -1.36 -8.58 10.74
C LEU A 157 -2.61 -9.19 11.37
N ASP A 158 -2.44 -10.30 12.07
CA ASP A 158 -3.47 -10.91 12.91
C ASP A 158 -3.56 -10.23 14.30
N GLU A 159 -4.37 -10.79 15.20
CA GLU A 159 -4.50 -10.28 16.57
C GLU A 159 -3.24 -10.50 17.41
N GLN A 160 -2.34 -11.38 17.01
CA GLN A 160 -1.07 -11.70 17.65
C GLN A 160 0.13 -11.01 16.96
N ASP A 161 -0.14 -10.06 16.05
CA ASP A 161 0.86 -9.33 15.27
C ASP A 161 1.72 -10.21 14.33
N ASN A 162 1.22 -11.40 13.96
CA ASN A 162 1.85 -12.21 12.93
C ASN A 162 1.38 -11.74 11.55
N ARG A 163 2.28 -11.81 10.58
CA ARG A 163 1.98 -11.49 9.18
C ARG A 163 1.12 -12.57 8.55
N THR A 164 -0.10 -12.23 8.13
CA THR A 164 -1.06 -13.16 7.51
C THR A 164 -1.10 -13.02 5.99
N TYR A 165 -1.17 -11.81 5.51
CA TYR A 165 -1.22 -11.52 4.09
C TYR A 165 -0.25 -10.40 3.75
N GLY A 166 0.49 -10.53 2.67
CA GLY A 166 1.45 -9.52 2.25
C GLY A 166 1.43 -9.29 0.75
N VAL A 167 1.61 -8.04 0.38
CA VAL A 167 1.79 -7.60 -1.00
C VAL A 167 3.09 -6.83 -1.10
N LYS A 168 3.92 -7.20 -2.06
CA LYS A 168 5.13 -6.48 -2.39
C LYS A 168 4.92 -5.69 -3.68
N LEU A 169 5.04 -4.39 -3.57
CA LEU A 169 5.08 -3.49 -4.72
C LEU A 169 6.51 -3.44 -5.22
N ILE A 170 6.70 -3.88 -6.45
CA ILE A 170 8.00 -3.89 -7.12
C ILE A 170 8.03 -2.68 -8.07
N GLU A 171 9.18 -2.03 -8.15
CA GLU A 171 9.37 -0.86 -9.03
C GLU A 171 8.43 0.31 -8.68
N ALA A 172 8.14 0.48 -7.38
CA ALA A 172 7.32 1.56 -6.88
C ALA A 172 8.11 2.85 -6.75
N PHE A 173 7.46 3.97 -7.03
CA PHE A 173 7.99 5.32 -6.80
C PHE A 173 6.84 6.29 -6.51
N PRO A 174 7.07 7.37 -5.76
CA PRO A 174 6.05 8.35 -5.45
C PRO A 174 5.74 9.21 -6.69
N VAL A 175 4.50 9.11 -7.18
CA VAL A 175 4.01 9.86 -8.34
C VAL A 175 3.59 11.26 -7.94
N SER A 176 2.81 11.39 -6.87
CA SER A 176 2.30 12.67 -6.37
C SER A 176 2.49 12.77 -4.87
N ILE A 177 2.56 13.99 -4.40
CA ILE A 177 2.54 14.34 -2.98
C ILE A 177 1.47 15.40 -2.83
N ASP A 178 0.51 15.15 -1.94
CA ASP A 178 -0.60 16.07 -1.73
C ASP A 178 -0.15 17.38 -1.08
N GLN A 179 -0.89 18.45 -1.39
CA GLN A 179 -0.67 19.73 -0.76
C GLN A 179 -1.10 19.68 0.71
N GLN A 180 -0.31 20.30 1.57
CA GLN A 180 -0.59 20.39 2.99
C GLN A 180 -1.12 21.79 3.32
N ALA A 181 -2.31 21.86 3.92
CA ALA A 181 -2.88 23.11 4.41
C ALA A 181 -2.20 23.53 5.71
N LEU A 182 -1.87 24.82 5.82
CA LEU A 182 -1.37 25.44 7.04
C LEU A 182 -2.37 26.49 7.52
N SER A 183 -2.84 26.36 8.76
CA SER A 183 -3.81 27.29 9.35
C SER A 183 -3.47 27.57 10.81
N TYR A 184 -3.50 28.84 11.20
CA TYR A 184 -3.35 29.24 12.60
C TYR A 184 -4.56 28.87 13.48
N ALA A 185 -5.69 28.56 12.87
CA ALA A 185 -6.91 28.20 13.59
C ALA A 185 -6.91 26.74 14.10
N GLU A 186 -6.10 25.88 13.50
CA GLU A 186 -6.02 24.46 13.85
C GLU A 186 -4.82 24.20 14.75
N ASN A 187 -5.08 23.97 16.04
CA ASN A 187 -4.05 23.72 17.05
C ASN A 187 -4.13 22.30 17.66
N THR A 188 -5.10 21.50 17.27
CA THR A 188 -5.36 20.16 17.85
C THR A 188 -5.08 19.00 16.89
N SER A 189 -4.88 19.25 15.60
CA SER A 189 -4.59 18.25 14.59
C SER A 189 -3.09 18.22 14.26
N TYR A 190 -2.57 17.05 13.99
CA TYR A 190 -1.23 16.87 13.43
C TYR A 190 -1.31 16.79 11.91
N GLN A 191 -0.21 17.14 11.27
CA GLN A 191 -0.13 17.21 9.83
C GLN A 191 0.10 15.84 9.23
N THR A 192 -0.60 15.57 8.14
CA THR A 192 -0.44 14.34 7.35
C THR A 192 0.00 14.66 5.93
N ILE A 193 0.61 13.69 5.25
CA ILE A 193 1.03 13.75 3.86
C ILE A 193 0.47 12.51 3.13
N GLY A 194 -0.14 12.71 1.99
CA GLY A 194 -0.67 11.68 1.10
C GLY A 194 0.02 11.67 -0.25
#